data_536fa2ad13dddfe22727a5b9d02644eb
#
_entry.id   536fa2ad13dddfe22727a5b9d02644eb
#
_cell.length_a   1.000
_cell.length_b   1.000
_cell.length_c   1.000
_cell.angle_alpha   90.00
_cell.angle_beta   90.00
_cell.angle_gamma   90.00
#
_symmetry.space_group_name_H-M   'P 1'
#
loop_
_entity.id
_entity.type
_entity.pdbx_description
1 polymer ?
#
loop_
_entity_poly.entity_id
_entity_poly.type
_entity_poly.pdbx_seq_one_letter_code
_entity_poly.pdbx_strand_id
1 'polypeptide(L)'
;MAPPRHGARTALYLRVSTADQKPDLQYDGLRGYAARAGLDIVQDYCDVAVSGRREGRPQLNALMASARNREFDCVLVWKFDRFARSTRHLLTALEEFNHLGMRFISVQDQVDTDSPMGRAMFTIIGAMAELESSLISERVTAGMKAAAARGRHLGRPPIPRHVIAEIKAFAASTDLSVRKIHEKMAGKASRGVVGEITKQVRSPPASPL
;
A
#
# COMPACT_ATOMS: atom_id res chain seq x y z
N MET A 1 31.76 11.36 -11.36
CA MET A 1 30.50 12.01 -11.76
C MET A 1 30.21 11.49 -13.16
N ALA A 2 29.23 10.61 -13.31
CA ALA A 2 28.84 10.14 -14.64
C ALA A 2 28.25 11.35 -15.41
N PRO A 3 28.61 11.55 -16.69
CA PRO A 3 28.06 12.62 -17.48
C PRO A 3 26.53 12.44 -17.61
N PRO A 4 25.77 13.56 -17.71
CA PRO A 4 24.33 13.46 -17.96
C PRO A 4 24.15 12.62 -19.24
N ARG A 5 23.32 11.58 -19.15
CA ARG A 5 23.00 10.72 -20.31
C ARG A 5 22.15 11.56 -21.28
N HIS A 6 22.83 12.26 -22.20
CA HIS A 6 22.15 12.92 -23.32
C HIS A 6 21.36 11.87 -24.10
N GLY A 7 20.08 12.14 -24.34
CA GLY A 7 19.19 11.23 -25.04
C GLY A 7 18.58 10.11 -24.17
N ALA A 8 18.54 10.26 -22.83
CA ALA A 8 17.82 9.32 -21.99
C ALA A 8 16.33 9.30 -22.38
N ARG A 9 15.83 8.12 -22.74
CA ARG A 9 14.41 7.90 -23.06
C ARG A 9 13.59 8.25 -21.83
N THR A 10 12.70 9.22 -21.95
CA THR A 10 12.02 9.82 -20.81
C THR A 10 10.52 9.71 -20.95
N ALA A 11 9.85 9.20 -19.92
CA ALA A 11 8.41 9.21 -19.79
C ALA A 11 7.98 10.45 -18.98
N LEU A 12 6.99 11.17 -19.46
CA LEU A 12 6.32 12.23 -18.70
C LEU A 12 5.15 11.65 -17.92
N TYR A 13 4.99 12.07 -16.67
CA TYR A 13 3.78 11.81 -15.94
C TYR A 13 3.15 13.11 -15.43
N LEU A 14 1.87 13.28 -15.77
CA LEU A 14 1.06 14.41 -15.36
C LEU A 14 -0.20 13.93 -14.65
N ARG A 15 -0.64 14.70 -13.68
CA ARG A 15 -1.97 14.58 -13.10
C ARG A 15 -2.63 15.96 -13.13
N VAL A 16 -3.66 16.08 -13.94
CA VAL A 16 -4.46 17.28 -14.08
C VAL A 16 -5.81 17.09 -13.38
N SER A 17 -6.30 18.14 -12.71
CA SER A 17 -7.67 18.11 -12.19
C SER A 17 -8.59 18.84 -13.17
N THR A 18 -9.88 18.48 -13.20
CA THR A 18 -10.88 19.22 -13.99
C THR A 18 -11.03 20.68 -13.54
N ALA A 19 -10.52 21.02 -12.35
CA ALA A 19 -10.47 22.39 -11.82
C ALA A 19 -9.14 23.13 -12.16
N ASP A 20 -8.12 22.43 -12.68
CA ASP A 20 -6.86 23.07 -13.09
C ASP A 20 -7.11 23.89 -14.35
N GLN A 21 -7.08 25.21 -14.21
CA GLN A 21 -7.34 26.15 -15.30
C GLN A 21 -6.27 26.17 -16.39
N LYS A 22 -5.10 25.50 -16.21
CA LYS A 22 -3.99 25.52 -17.16
C LYS A 22 -3.15 24.24 -17.10
N PRO A 23 -3.66 23.07 -17.54
CA PRO A 23 -2.83 21.85 -17.68
C PRO A 23 -1.67 22.07 -18.65
N ASP A 24 -1.86 22.89 -19.67
CA ASP A 24 -0.87 23.19 -20.71
C ASP A 24 0.42 23.79 -20.14
N LEU A 25 0.34 24.63 -19.09
CA LEU A 25 1.54 25.23 -18.48
C LEU A 25 2.45 24.19 -17.82
N GLN A 26 1.88 23.15 -17.20
CA GLN A 26 2.68 22.08 -16.59
C GLN A 26 3.34 21.26 -17.70
N TYR A 27 2.59 20.96 -18.75
CA TYR A 27 3.07 20.19 -19.90
C TYR A 27 4.21 20.93 -20.63
N ASP A 28 4.01 22.20 -20.93
CA ASP A 28 5.02 23.04 -21.57
C ASP A 28 6.27 23.18 -20.69
N GLY A 29 6.08 23.33 -19.36
CA GLY A 29 7.17 23.39 -18.41
C GLY A 29 8.00 22.10 -18.38
N LEU A 30 7.37 20.92 -18.42
CA LEU A 30 8.06 19.63 -18.49
C LEU A 30 8.83 19.47 -19.81
N ARG A 31 8.20 19.78 -20.94
CA ARG A 31 8.86 19.74 -22.26
C ARG A 31 10.03 20.70 -22.35
N GLY A 32 9.85 21.92 -21.85
CA GLY A 32 10.92 22.91 -21.79
C GLY A 32 12.08 22.47 -20.91
N TYR A 33 11.81 21.80 -19.79
CA TYR A 33 12.85 21.20 -18.95
C TYR A 33 13.57 20.07 -19.70
N ALA A 34 12.81 19.13 -20.28
CA ALA A 34 13.37 18.00 -21.02
C ALA A 34 14.32 18.46 -22.15
N ALA A 35 13.90 19.47 -22.93
CA ALA A 35 14.71 20.05 -24.00
C ALA A 35 16.02 20.62 -23.46
N ARG A 36 15.99 21.41 -22.38
CA ARG A 36 17.21 21.98 -21.76
C ARG A 36 18.12 20.91 -21.14
N ALA A 37 17.53 19.84 -20.59
CA ALA A 37 18.27 18.75 -19.96
C ALA A 37 18.77 17.68 -20.95
N GLY A 38 18.45 17.82 -22.25
CA GLY A 38 18.82 16.84 -23.28
C GLY A 38 18.13 15.49 -23.09
N LEU A 39 16.89 15.49 -22.61
CA LEU A 39 16.06 14.30 -22.41
C LEU A 39 15.18 14.05 -23.63
N ASP A 40 15.08 12.80 -24.07
CA ASP A 40 14.23 12.40 -25.20
C ASP A 40 12.88 11.89 -24.69
N ILE A 41 11.81 12.65 -24.94
CA ILE A 41 10.46 12.29 -24.49
C ILE A 41 9.92 11.22 -25.44
N VAL A 42 9.77 10.01 -24.91
CA VAL A 42 9.26 8.85 -25.68
C VAL A 42 7.81 8.56 -25.41
N GLN A 43 7.27 8.93 -24.24
CA GLN A 43 5.88 8.64 -23.86
C GLN A 43 5.35 9.60 -22.82
N ASP A 44 4.04 9.89 -22.91
CA ASP A 44 3.30 10.75 -22.00
C ASP A 44 2.20 9.93 -21.30
N TYR A 45 2.12 10.06 -19.98
CA TYR A 45 1.08 9.46 -19.14
C TYR A 45 0.33 10.57 -18.41
N CYS A 46 -0.97 10.68 -18.64
CA CYS A 46 -1.78 11.73 -18.05
C CYS A 46 -3.02 11.15 -17.38
N ASP A 47 -3.10 11.28 -16.05
CA ASP A 47 -4.31 10.98 -15.28
C ASP A 47 -5.13 12.25 -15.08
N VAL A 48 -6.42 12.20 -15.43
CA VAL A 48 -7.38 13.28 -15.21
C VAL A 48 -8.14 13.02 -13.91
N ALA A 49 -7.97 13.90 -12.94
CA ALA A 49 -8.64 13.80 -11.64
C ALA A 49 -10.00 14.53 -11.71
N VAL A 50 -11.11 13.82 -11.48
CA VAL A 50 -12.44 14.39 -11.28
C VAL A 50 -12.64 14.64 -9.78
N SER A 51 -12.98 15.87 -9.40
CA SER A 51 -13.14 16.27 -8.00
C SER A 51 -14.16 15.39 -7.26
N GLY A 52 -13.77 14.83 -6.09
CA GLY A 52 -14.68 14.16 -5.16
C GLY A 52 -14.85 12.64 -5.30
N ARG A 53 -14.20 11.96 -6.25
CA ARG A 53 -14.20 10.49 -6.35
C ARG A 53 -12.83 9.88 -5.95
N ARG A 54 -12.85 8.68 -5.34
CA ARG A 54 -11.66 7.81 -5.24
C ARG A 54 -11.32 7.31 -6.65
N GLU A 55 -10.43 8.00 -7.32
CA GLU A 55 -10.05 7.68 -8.68
C GLU A 55 -8.92 6.66 -8.71
N GLY A 56 -9.09 5.66 -9.56
CA GLY A 56 -7.97 4.87 -10.06
C GLY A 56 -6.99 5.81 -10.79
N ARG A 57 -5.71 5.43 -10.84
CA ARG A 57 -4.70 6.10 -11.66
C ARG A 57 -4.23 5.14 -12.74
N PRO A 58 -5.04 4.93 -13.78
CA PRO A 58 -4.72 3.96 -14.81
C PRO A 58 -3.42 4.31 -15.53
N GLN A 59 -3.14 5.59 -15.76
CA GLN A 59 -1.93 6.02 -16.43
C GLN A 59 -0.69 5.89 -15.55
N LEU A 60 -0.78 6.12 -14.23
CA LEU A 60 0.31 5.83 -13.32
C LEU A 60 0.62 4.33 -13.28
N ASN A 61 -0.42 3.49 -13.25
CA ASN A 61 -0.24 2.03 -13.28
C ASN A 61 0.40 1.57 -14.60
N ALA A 62 -0.02 2.16 -15.73
CA ALA A 62 0.58 1.92 -17.03
C ALA A 62 2.06 2.34 -17.07
N LEU A 63 2.38 3.55 -16.55
CA LEU A 63 3.76 4.02 -16.43
C LEU A 63 4.62 3.04 -15.62
N MET A 64 4.13 2.57 -14.46
CA MET A 64 4.87 1.61 -13.65
C MET A 64 5.07 0.25 -14.36
N ALA A 65 4.09 -0.19 -15.15
CA ALA A 65 4.22 -1.40 -15.95
C ALA A 65 5.28 -1.23 -17.07
N SER A 66 5.25 -0.12 -17.81
CA SER A 66 6.25 0.21 -18.83
C SER A 66 7.65 0.41 -18.24
N ALA A 67 7.75 0.94 -17.02
CA ALA A 67 9.00 1.03 -16.27
C ALA A 67 9.62 -0.37 -16.03
N ARG A 68 8.81 -1.33 -15.56
CA ARG A 68 9.25 -2.73 -15.37
C ARG A 68 9.71 -3.37 -16.68
N ASN A 69 9.06 -3.03 -17.78
CA ASN A 69 9.45 -3.48 -19.12
C ASN A 69 10.65 -2.73 -19.70
N ARG A 70 11.21 -1.72 -18.99
CA ARG A 70 12.35 -0.89 -19.43
C ARG A 70 12.10 -0.17 -20.76
N GLU A 71 10.88 0.31 -20.97
CA GLU A 71 10.49 1.06 -22.17
C GLU A 71 11.10 2.47 -22.21
N PHE A 72 11.53 2.98 -21.06
CA PHE A 72 12.23 4.27 -20.87
C PHE A 72 13.25 4.17 -19.72
N ASP A 73 14.09 5.18 -19.59
CA ASP A 73 15.21 5.21 -18.63
C ASP A 73 15.02 6.29 -17.55
N CYS A 74 14.10 7.23 -17.78
CA CYS A 74 13.83 8.36 -16.91
C CYS A 74 12.33 8.61 -16.79
N VAL A 75 11.89 8.99 -15.59
CA VAL A 75 10.54 9.51 -15.32
C VAL A 75 10.65 10.97 -14.94
N LEU A 76 9.94 11.84 -15.65
CA LEU A 76 9.91 13.28 -15.42
C LEU A 76 8.50 13.70 -14.98
N VAL A 77 8.40 14.33 -13.80
CA VAL A 77 7.15 14.81 -13.21
C VAL A 77 7.24 16.30 -12.87
N TRP A 78 6.08 16.94 -12.80
CA TRP A 78 6.03 18.36 -12.44
C TRP A 78 6.33 18.57 -10.96
N LYS A 79 5.67 17.77 -10.07
CA LYS A 79 5.79 17.87 -8.62
C LYS A 79 5.44 16.54 -7.95
N PHE A 80 5.99 16.26 -6.77
CA PHE A 80 5.74 15.01 -6.02
C PHE A 80 4.27 14.78 -5.71
N ASP A 81 3.53 15.82 -5.33
CA ASP A 81 2.11 15.70 -4.98
C ASP A 81 1.23 15.34 -6.19
N ARG A 82 1.70 15.61 -7.41
CA ARG A 82 1.04 15.13 -8.63
C ARG A 82 1.34 13.67 -8.92
N PHE A 83 2.53 13.20 -8.56
CA PHE A 83 2.95 11.81 -8.75
C PHE A 83 2.45 10.90 -7.63
N ALA A 84 2.59 11.26 -6.36
CA ALA A 84 2.24 10.42 -5.23
C ALA A 84 1.09 11.01 -4.38
N ARG A 85 0.30 10.14 -3.74
CA ARG A 85 -0.81 10.53 -2.83
C ARG A 85 -0.36 10.58 -1.37
N SER A 86 0.77 9.99 -1.05
CA SER A 86 1.37 9.95 0.27
C SER A 86 2.87 9.77 0.16
N THR A 87 3.60 10.13 1.21
CA THR A 87 5.04 9.94 1.31
C THR A 87 5.43 8.47 1.13
N ARG A 88 4.68 7.54 1.71
CA ARG A 88 4.89 6.10 1.53
C ARG A 88 4.76 5.66 0.07
N HIS A 89 3.73 6.12 -0.63
CA HIS A 89 3.53 5.80 -2.05
C HIS A 89 4.67 6.35 -2.92
N LEU A 90 5.14 7.57 -2.62
CA LEU A 90 6.30 8.17 -3.30
C LEU A 90 7.55 7.31 -3.09
N LEU A 91 7.83 6.93 -1.85
CA LEU A 91 8.98 6.10 -1.51
C LEU A 91 8.96 4.76 -2.24
N THR A 92 7.85 4.02 -2.16
CA THR A 92 7.73 2.72 -2.83
C THR A 92 8.01 2.84 -4.32
N ALA A 93 7.50 3.87 -4.98
CA ALA A 93 7.75 4.08 -6.40
C ALA A 93 9.21 4.47 -6.69
N LEU A 94 9.81 5.33 -5.86
CA LEU A 94 11.22 5.72 -6.01
C LEU A 94 12.18 4.57 -5.71
N GLU A 95 11.88 3.71 -4.74
CA GLU A 95 12.64 2.46 -4.47
C GLU A 95 12.58 1.52 -5.68
N GLU A 96 11.40 1.38 -6.29
CA GLU A 96 11.23 0.57 -7.48
C GLU A 96 12.03 1.15 -8.66
N PHE A 97 11.99 2.46 -8.89
CA PHE A 97 12.81 3.11 -9.93
C PHE A 97 14.30 2.95 -9.67
N ASN A 98 14.74 3.10 -8.43
CA ASN A 98 16.14 2.88 -8.06
C ASN A 98 16.57 1.43 -8.32
N HIS A 99 15.73 0.45 -7.95
CA HIS A 99 15.99 -0.97 -8.23
C HIS A 99 16.07 -1.28 -9.74
N LEU A 100 15.24 -0.61 -10.53
CA LEU A 100 15.27 -0.69 -12.00
C LEU A 100 16.43 0.10 -12.64
N GLY A 101 17.19 0.88 -11.85
CA GLY A 101 18.25 1.76 -12.35
C GLY A 101 17.71 2.94 -13.15
N MET A 102 16.48 3.37 -12.87
CA MET A 102 15.80 4.45 -13.55
C MET A 102 16.00 5.78 -12.83
N ARG A 103 16.19 6.83 -13.61
CA ARG A 103 16.25 8.20 -13.11
C ARG A 103 14.85 8.75 -12.88
N PHE A 104 14.65 9.44 -11.76
CA PHE A 104 13.41 10.16 -11.48
C PHE A 104 13.72 11.66 -11.27
N ILE A 105 12.96 12.52 -11.93
CA ILE A 105 13.12 13.96 -11.85
C ILE A 105 11.79 14.61 -11.50
N SER A 106 11.78 15.45 -10.46
CA SER A 106 10.69 16.36 -10.12
C SER A 106 11.13 17.79 -10.33
N VAL A 107 10.49 18.48 -11.28
CA VAL A 107 10.96 19.81 -11.75
C VAL A 107 10.77 20.87 -10.67
N GLN A 108 9.58 20.95 -10.08
CA GLN A 108 9.25 21.98 -9.08
C GLN A 108 9.94 21.74 -7.74
N ASP A 109 10.09 20.47 -7.36
CA ASP A 109 10.77 20.10 -6.11
C ASP A 109 12.31 20.12 -6.27
N GLN A 110 12.81 20.36 -7.48
CA GLN A 110 14.24 20.39 -7.81
C GLN A 110 14.99 19.12 -7.40
N VAL A 111 14.32 17.97 -7.52
CA VAL A 111 14.89 16.67 -7.18
C VAL A 111 15.19 15.89 -8.43
N ASP A 112 16.41 15.36 -8.48
CA ASP A 112 16.92 14.49 -9.54
C ASP A 112 17.70 13.36 -8.88
N THR A 113 17.21 12.14 -9.00
CA THR A 113 17.79 10.98 -8.32
C THR A 113 19.20 10.61 -8.79
N ASP A 114 19.63 11.09 -9.97
CA ASP A 114 21.02 10.92 -10.42
C ASP A 114 21.98 11.91 -9.74
N SER A 115 21.47 12.99 -9.16
CA SER A 115 22.28 13.97 -8.44
C SER A 115 22.60 13.50 -7.01
N PRO A 116 23.78 13.88 -6.44
CA PRO A 116 24.08 13.59 -5.03
C PRO A 116 23.04 14.17 -4.08
N MET A 117 22.54 15.38 -4.35
CA MET A 117 21.49 16.04 -3.57
C MET A 117 20.17 15.28 -3.65
N GLY A 118 19.76 14.81 -4.84
CA GLY A 118 18.55 14.02 -5.03
C GLY A 118 18.60 12.70 -4.27
N ARG A 119 19.74 12.02 -4.26
CA ARG A 119 19.94 10.81 -3.45
C ARG A 119 19.84 11.08 -1.94
N ALA A 120 20.42 12.20 -1.47
CA ALA A 120 20.30 12.61 -0.08
C ALA A 120 18.85 12.92 0.31
N MET A 121 18.13 13.66 -0.55
CA MET A 121 16.71 13.95 -0.38
C MET A 121 15.86 12.66 -0.32
N PHE A 122 16.15 11.70 -1.18
CA PHE A 122 15.48 10.39 -1.15
C PHE A 122 15.66 9.69 0.20
N THR A 123 16.89 9.68 0.74
CA THR A 123 17.17 9.10 2.07
C THR A 123 16.39 9.82 3.18
N ILE A 124 16.30 11.15 3.13
CA ILE A 124 15.54 11.95 4.11
C ILE A 124 14.05 11.64 4.02
N ILE A 125 13.48 11.59 2.82
CA ILE A 125 12.06 11.24 2.59
C ILE A 125 11.78 9.84 3.14
N GLY A 126 12.70 8.87 2.95
CA GLY A 126 12.63 7.53 3.50
C GLY A 126 12.55 7.52 5.02
N ALA A 127 13.49 8.18 5.68
CA ALA A 127 13.50 8.29 7.13
C ALA A 127 12.23 8.96 7.70
N MET A 128 11.71 9.98 7.02
CA MET A 128 10.46 10.64 7.42
C MET A 128 9.25 9.70 7.32
N ALA A 129 9.17 8.87 6.30
CA ALA A 129 8.05 7.93 6.15
C ALA A 129 8.11 6.78 7.17
N GLU A 130 9.30 6.31 7.53
CA GLU A 130 9.49 5.36 8.64
C GLU A 130 9.06 5.98 9.97
N LEU A 131 9.45 7.22 10.25
CA LEU A 131 9.02 7.95 11.45
C LEU A 131 7.50 8.11 11.48
N GLU A 132 6.86 8.53 10.39
CA GLU A 132 5.41 8.65 10.30
C GLU A 132 4.72 7.31 10.59
N SER A 133 5.21 6.21 10.00
CA SER A 133 4.69 4.86 10.24
C SER A 133 4.82 4.42 11.69
N SER A 134 5.97 4.71 12.32
CA SER A 134 6.23 4.42 13.74
C SER A 134 5.27 5.18 14.66
N LEU A 135 5.10 6.48 14.45
CA LEU A 135 4.17 7.31 15.21
C LEU A 135 2.71 6.84 15.08
N ILE A 136 2.29 6.40 13.89
CA ILE A 136 0.95 5.82 13.67
C ILE A 136 0.81 4.52 14.48
N SER A 137 1.81 3.63 14.42
CA SER A 137 1.83 2.37 15.16
C SER A 137 1.75 2.59 16.68
N GLU A 138 2.52 3.56 17.20
CA GLU A 138 2.46 3.94 18.62
C GLU A 138 1.08 4.44 19.03
N ARG A 139 0.46 5.33 18.24
CA ARG A 139 -0.90 5.83 18.50
C ARG A 139 -1.94 4.71 18.50
N VAL A 140 -1.88 3.79 17.53
CA VAL A 140 -2.78 2.62 17.45
C VAL A 140 -2.58 1.74 18.68
N THR A 141 -1.33 1.44 19.05
CA THR A 141 -1.00 0.61 20.22
C THR A 141 -1.49 1.27 21.53
N ALA A 142 -1.26 2.57 21.70
CA ALA A 142 -1.77 3.32 22.85
C ALA A 142 -3.31 3.32 22.90
N GLY A 143 -3.96 3.52 21.74
CA GLY A 143 -5.42 3.46 21.62
C GLY A 143 -5.99 2.09 21.99
N MET A 144 -5.35 1.00 21.53
CA MET A 144 -5.71 -0.37 21.91
C MET A 144 -5.56 -0.62 23.40
N LYS A 145 -4.42 -0.23 24.01
CA LYS A 145 -4.19 -0.36 25.45
C LYS A 145 -5.27 0.40 26.26
N ALA A 146 -5.60 1.63 25.86
CA ALA A 146 -6.65 2.41 26.51
C ALA A 146 -8.06 1.78 26.33
N ALA A 147 -8.35 1.17 25.19
CA ALA A 147 -9.61 0.45 24.97
C ALA A 147 -9.69 -0.82 25.84
N ALA A 148 -8.59 -1.58 25.94
CA ALA A 148 -8.49 -2.75 26.82
C ALA A 148 -8.67 -2.37 28.29
N ALA A 149 -8.05 -1.27 28.77
CA ALA A 149 -8.22 -0.77 30.12
C ALA A 149 -9.66 -0.36 30.46
N ARG A 150 -10.46 0.02 29.44
CA ARG A 150 -11.90 0.31 29.57
C ARG A 150 -12.79 -0.95 29.44
N GLY A 151 -12.20 -2.16 29.44
CA GLY A 151 -12.92 -3.43 29.33
C GLY A 151 -13.41 -3.75 27.91
N ARG A 152 -12.99 -3.00 26.90
CA ARG A 152 -13.33 -3.33 25.49
C ARG A 152 -12.56 -4.57 25.05
N HIS A 153 -13.26 -5.55 24.51
CA HIS A 153 -12.62 -6.70 23.87
C HIS A 153 -11.89 -6.25 22.59
N LEU A 154 -10.60 -6.59 22.51
CA LEU A 154 -9.79 -6.33 21.34
C LEU A 154 -9.69 -7.59 20.49
N GLY A 155 -9.89 -7.43 19.20
CA GLY A 155 -9.83 -8.54 18.24
C GLY A 155 -11.21 -9.12 17.88
N ARG A 156 -11.20 -10.38 17.43
CA ARG A 156 -12.44 -11.05 17.00
C ARG A 156 -13.36 -11.26 18.23
N PRO A 157 -14.64 -10.88 18.15
CA PRO A 157 -15.59 -11.14 19.23
C PRO A 157 -15.59 -12.59 19.65
N PRO A 158 -15.73 -12.89 20.97
CA PRO A 158 -15.85 -14.25 21.44
C PRO A 158 -17.10 -14.92 20.84
N ILE A 159 -17.02 -16.23 20.63
CA ILE A 159 -18.15 -17.00 20.11
C ILE A 159 -19.28 -16.95 21.14
N PRO A 160 -20.53 -16.68 20.73
CA PRO A 160 -21.67 -16.63 21.63
C PRO A 160 -21.83 -17.95 22.43
N ARG A 161 -22.15 -17.83 23.70
CA ARG A 161 -22.30 -19.02 24.60
C ARG A 161 -23.29 -20.06 24.07
N HIS A 162 -24.37 -19.63 23.41
CA HIS A 162 -25.34 -20.56 22.83
C HIS A 162 -24.74 -21.39 21.67
N VAL A 163 -23.84 -20.78 20.88
CA VAL A 163 -23.12 -21.51 19.79
C VAL A 163 -22.18 -22.55 20.37
N ILE A 164 -21.47 -22.19 21.46
CA ILE A 164 -20.62 -23.16 22.18
C ILE A 164 -21.43 -24.31 22.75
N ALA A 165 -22.59 -24.00 23.35
CA ALA A 165 -23.50 -25.02 23.90
C ALA A 165 -24.03 -25.94 22.79
N GLU A 166 -24.40 -25.40 21.64
CA GLU A 166 -24.86 -26.19 20.48
C GLU A 166 -23.77 -27.14 19.97
N ILE A 167 -22.51 -26.67 19.87
CA ILE A 167 -21.38 -27.54 19.49
C ILE A 167 -21.16 -28.64 20.52
N LYS A 168 -21.21 -28.33 21.83
CA LYS A 168 -21.05 -29.30 22.91
C LYS A 168 -22.15 -30.36 22.87
N ALA A 169 -23.40 -29.96 22.62
CA ALA A 169 -24.52 -30.87 22.50
C ALA A 169 -24.32 -31.85 21.33
N PHE A 170 -23.95 -31.38 20.16
CA PHE A 170 -23.61 -32.25 19.02
C PHE A 170 -22.44 -33.19 19.32
N ALA A 171 -21.39 -32.67 19.99
CA ALA A 171 -20.22 -33.48 20.31
C ALA A 171 -20.50 -34.59 21.32
N ALA A 172 -21.43 -34.36 22.28
CA ALA A 172 -21.80 -35.31 23.32
C ALA A 172 -22.86 -36.32 22.86
N SER A 173 -23.83 -35.87 22.03
CA SER A 173 -24.98 -36.72 21.67
C SER A 173 -24.80 -37.50 20.37
N THR A 174 -23.71 -37.26 19.61
CA THR A 174 -23.49 -37.88 18.30
C THR A 174 -22.02 -38.26 18.09
N ASP A 175 -21.75 -39.28 17.28
CA ASP A 175 -20.40 -39.66 16.83
C ASP A 175 -20.00 -38.95 15.56
N LEU A 176 -20.63 -37.81 15.24
CA LEU A 176 -20.33 -37.02 14.05
C LEU A 176 -18.88 -36.54 14.08
N SER A 177 -18.22 -36.59 12.93
CA SER A 177 -16.89 -35.99 12.77
C SER A 177 -16.94 -34.48 12.93
N VAL A 178 -15.81 -33.86 13.33
CA VAL A 178 -15.65 -32.42 13.44
C VAL A 178 -16.12 -31.68 12.18
N ARG A 179 -15.86 -32.26 11.00
CA ARG A 179 -16.30 -31.71 9.71
C ARG A 179 -17.82 -31.64 9.62
N LYS A 180 -18.51 -32.73 9.96
CA LYS A 180 -19.98 -32.80 9.92
C LYS A 180 -20.65 -31.90 10.96
N ILE A 181 -20.06 -31.74 12.15
CA ILE A 181 -20.52 -30.79 13.15
C ILE A 181 -20.35 -29.36 12.63
N HIS A 182 -19.19 -29.04 12.05
CA HIS A 182 -18.95 -27.72 11.45
C HIS A 182 -19.96 -27.40 10.33
N GLU A 183 -20.27 -28.34 9.45
CA GLU A 183 -21.29 -28.19 8.42
C GLU A 183 -22.68 -27.89 9.01
N LYS A 184 -23.08 -28.58 10.09
CA LYS A 184 -24.33 -28.31 10.81
C LYS A 184 -24.36 -26.96 11.51
N MET A 185 -23.20 -26.43 11.92
CA MET A 185 -23.09 -25.10 12.52
C MET A 185 -23.25 -23.95 11.50
N ALA A 186 -23.34 -24.23 10.20
CA ALA A 186 -23.63 -23.26 9.13
C ALA A 186 -22.81 -21.95 9.23
N GLY A 187 -21.51 -22.06 9.49
CA GLY A 187 -20.60 -20.88 9.57
C GLY A 187 -20.64 -20.10 10.89
N LYS A 188 -21.45 -20.49 11.88
CA LYS A 188 -21.50 -19.84 13.22
C LYS A 188 -20.17 -19.94 13.98
N ALA A 189 -19.35 -20.96 13.71
CA ALA A 189 -18.03 -21.14 14.28
C ALA A 189 -17.05 -21.70 13.24
N SER A 190 -15.76 -21.39 13.38
CA SER A 190 -14.73 -21.96 12.50
C SER A 190 -14.50 -23.44 12.80
N ARG A 191 -14.04 -24.20 11.80
CA ARG A 191 -13.72 -25.63 11.94
C ARG A 191 -12.72 -25.91 13.08
N GLY A 192 -11.74 -25.02 13.28
CA GLY A 192 -10.75 -25.14 14.37
C GLY A 192 -11.42 -25.08 15.74
N VAL A 193 -12.33 -24.13 15.96
CA VAL A 193 -13.06 -23.97 17.21
C VAL A 193 -14.00 -25.19 17.47
N VAL A 194 -14.71 -25.63 16.43
CA VAL A 194 -15.55 -26.84 16.54
C VAL A 194 -14.69 -28.04 16.93
N GLY A 195 -13.49 -28.18 16.34
CA GLY A 195 -12.56 -29.27 16.67
C GLY A 195 -12.07 -29.21 18.10
N GLU A 196 -11.70 -28.03 18.59
CA GLU A 196 -11.22 -27.85 19.96
C GLU A 196 -12.29 -28.14 21.00
N ILE A 197 -13.50 -27.62 20.81
CA ILE A 197 -14.65 -27.91 21.71
C ILE A 197 -15.01 -29.38 21.65
N THR A 198 -15.03 -30.00 20.48
CA THR A 198 -15.33 -31.43 20.33
C THR A 198 -14.30 -32.29 21.07
N LYS A 199 -13.02 -31.94 20.97
CA LYS A 199 -11.93 -32.60 21.69
C LYS A 199 -12.12 -32.50 23.21
N GLN A 200 -12.43 -31.29 23.73
CA GLN A 200 -12.69 -31.09 25.16
C GLN A 200 -13.85 -31.92 25.70
N VAL A 201 -14.91 -32.11 24.93
CA VAL A 201 -16.08 -32.90 25.31
C VAL A 201 -15.79 -34.39 25.29
N ARG A 202 -15.07 -34.89 24.29
CA ARG A 202 -14.81 -36.33 24.08
C ARG A 202 -13.60 -36.88 24.84
N SER A 203 -12.66 -35.97 25.19
CA SER A 203 -11.49 -36.33 26.01
C SER A 203 -11.38 -35.31 27.14
N PRO A 204 -12.22 -35.41 28.21
CA PRO A 204 -12.07 -34.52 29.35
C PRO A 204 -10.70 -34.75 29.98
N PRO A 205 -10.05 -33.68 30.47
CA PRO A 205 -8.77 -33.81 31.17
C PRO A 205 -8.92 -34.80 32.32
N ALA A 206 -7.96 -35.72 32.46
CA ALA A 206 -7.90 -36.62 33.61
C ALA A 206 -7.97 -35.79 34.89
N SER A 207 -8.89 -36.15 35.78
CA SER A 207 -9.00 -35.50 37.10
C SER A 207 -7.65 -35.56 37.78
N PRO A 208 -7.15 -34.49 38.38
CA PRO A 208 -5.96 -34.54 39.23
C PRO A 208 -6.28 -35.46 40.43
N LEU A 209 -5.44 -36.49 40.64
CA LEU A 209 -5.40 -37.32 41.82
C LEU A 209 -5.03 -36.48 43.06
#